data_b3a4b01f2c4017f7994f0482d27bcb75
#
_entry.id   b3a4b01f2c4017f7994f0482d27bcb75
#
_cell.length_a   1.000
_cell.length_b   1.000
_cell.length_c   1.000
_cell.angle_alpha   90.00
_cell.angle_beta   90.00
_cell.angle_gamma   90.00
#
_symmetry.space_group_name_H-M   'P 1'
#
loop_
_entity.id
_entity.type
_entity.pdbx_description
1 polymer ?
#
loop_
_entity_poly.entity_id
_entity_poly.type
_entity_poly.pdbx_seq_one_letter_code
_entity_poly.pdbx_strand_id
1 'polypeptide(L)'
;MSVVASMHGGEGKPVWRPWEESLDRPPEQGFIWIDVVDDGDEIGELQRVYGLHELAVEDSMSTSQPAKIDLYPDHVFVAAKAASLVGDEIEYTDVSIFLTERRVITVCRMKTSFNEELRSSVHRIARRKVDRAEYAVHEVLDRIVDGYFPVIQKIADEILMMEGQLLDDSLDREDIARIFRLRRETIHFQHVLTRMFEVCNKLANLDVPCISNDAKPYFRDVLDHLVHIDAMSNGLIDVIKTALEASNLLEQQRQSDITRQLAAWGGIIAVPSAIAGIYGMNFTNLPATHTSWGYWPILGLMAVICGLLYWRFRKLGWLRPVRPLIRQPAFVRRGSRAGFRARSMRSGSSSAEKTWRAHECNPWAT
;
A
#
# COMPACT_ATOMS: atom_id res chain seq x y z
N MET A 1 -9.76 -31.40 2.26
CA MET A 1 -10.76 -31.33 3.36
C MET A 1 -11.13 -29.87 3.51
N SER A 2 -12.37 -29.56 3.26
CA SER A 2 -12.95 -28.23 3.32
C SER A 2 -13.31 -27.83 4.75
N VAL A 3 -13.79 -28.78 5.58
CA VAL A 3 -14.13 -28.55 6.99
C VAL A 3 -13.26 -29.39 7.90
N VAL A 4 -12.67 -28.76 8.88
CA VAL A 4 -11.84 -29.42 9.90
C VAL A 4 -12.16 -28.83 11.28
N ALA A 5 -12.07 -29.63 12.32
CA ALA A 5 -12.29 -29.20 13.69
C ALA A 5 -11.08 -29.50 14.58
N SER A 6 -10.89 -28.67 15.60
CA SER A 6 -9.88 -28.85 16.64
C SER A 6 -10.49 -28.69 18.01
N MET A 7 -10.22 -29.60 18.92
CA MET A 7 -10.68 -29.54 20.32
C MET A 7 -9.61 -28.91 21.21
N HIS A 8 -10.02 -28.00 22.10
CA HIS A 8 -9.19 -27.24 23.03
C HIS A 8 -9.67 -27.50 24.47
N GLY A 9 -8.77 -27.58 25.46
CA GLY A 9 -9.10 -27.74 26.88
C GLY A 9 -8.96 -29.16 27.44
N GLY A 10 -8.40 -30.10 26.68
CA GLY A 10 -8.08 -31.45 27.16
C GLY A 10 -6.59 -31.64 27.43
N GLU A 11 -6.20 -32.81 27.97
CA GLU A 11 -4.78 -33.17 28.22
C GLU A 11 -3.95 -33.38 26.91
N GLY A 12 -4.62 -33.33 25.73
CA GLY A 12 -4.01 -33.52 24.41
C GLY A 12 -3.60 -32.24 23.74
N LYS A 13 -2.60 -32.30 22.82
CA LYS A 13 -2.33 -31.19 21.90
C LYS A 13 -3.47 -31.09 20.90
N PRO A 14 -4.00 -29.87 20.63
CA PRO A 14 -5.04 -29.69 19.63
C PRO A 14 -4.52 -30.09 18.25
N VAL A 15 -5.31 -30.88 17.53
CA VAL A 15 -5.00 -31.38 16.19
C VAL A 15 -6.25 -31.21 15.34
N TRP A 16 -6.10 -30.73 14.12
CA TRP A 16 -7.19 -30.64 13.17
C TRP A 16 -7.62 -32.04 12.69
N ARG A 17 -8.92 -32.32 12.77
CA ARG A 17 -9.57 -33.56 12.36
C ARG A 17 -10.80 -33.26 11.49
N PRO A 18 -11.37 -34.24 10.77
CA PRO A 18 -12.68 -34.09 10.15
C PRO A 18 -13.70 -33.65 11.20
N TRP A 19 -14.56 -32.70 10.83
CA TRP A 19 -15.49 -32.09 11.79
C TRP A 19 -16.55 -33.03 12.29
N GLU A 20 -16.93 -34.07 11.50
CA GLU A 20 -17.89 -35.10 11.84
C GLU A 20 -17.46 -35.90 13.07
N GLU A 21 -16.16 -36.06 13.28
CA GLU A 21 -15.61 -36.70 14.48
C GLU A 21 -15.77 -35.85 15.75
N SER A 22 -16.10 -34.55 15.58
CA SER A 22 -16.19 -33.55 16.66
C SER A 22 -17.65 -33.17 16.99
N LEU A 23 -18.65 -33.78 16.36
CA LEU A 23 -20.08 -33.55 16.57
C LEU A 23 -20.56 -33.87 18.00
N ASP A 24 -19.92 -34.85 18.65
CA ASP A 24 -20.31 -35.30 19.97
C ASP A 24 -19.68 -34.42 21.06
N ARG A 25 -20.48 -33.48 21.56
CA ARG A 25 -20.30 -32.66 22.76
C ARG A 25 -18.95 -31.96 22.93
N PRO A 26 -18.96 -30.63 23.10
CA PRO A 26 -17.75 -29.93 23.51
C PRO A 26 -17.22 -30.55 24.81
N PRO A 27 -15.88 -30.59 25.01
CA PRO A 27 -15.29 -31.08 26.24
C PRO A 27 -15.89 -30.38 27.45
N GLU A 28 -16.04 -31.07 28.62
CA GLU A 28 -16.61 -30.43 29.82
C GLU A 28 -15.84 -29.16 30.22
N GLN A 29 -14.55 -29.11 29.95
CA GLN A 29 -13.70 -27.92 30.04
C GLN A 29 -13.07 -27.69 28.67
N GLY A 30 -13.33 -26.47 28.05
CA GLY A 30 -12.76 -26.09 26.79
C GLY A 30 -13.79 -25.82 25.69
N PHE A 31 -13.32 -25.75 24.46
CA PHE A 31 -14.12 -25.40 23.30
C PHE A 31 -13.70 -26.17 22.04
N ILE A 32 -14.55 -26.14 21.04
CA ILE A 32 -14.29 -26.67 19.69
C ILE A 32 -14.12 -25.49 18.74
N TRP A 33 -13.04 -25.52 17.94
CA TRP A 33 -12.85 -24.60 16.82
C TRP A 33 -13.04 -25.38 15.51
N ILE A 34 -14.00 -24.94 14.70
CA ILE A 34 -14.31 -25.50 13.40
C ILE A 34 -13.85 -24.47 12.35
N ASP A 35 -13.00 -24.88 11.43
CA ASP A 35 -12.54 -24.06 10.32
C ASP A 35 -13.08 -24.59 9.00
N VAL A 36 -13.80 -23.74 8.29
CA VAL A 36 -14.53 -24.04 7.05
C VAL A 36 -13.90 -23.27 5.91
N VAL A 37 -13.49 -23.98 4.88
CA VAL A 37 -13.14 -23.40 3.59
C VAL A 37 -14.13 -23.94 2.59
N ASP A 38 -15.19 -23.17 2.30
CA ASP A 38 -16.37 -23.66 1.60
C ASP A 38 -16.96 -22.64 0.64
N ASP A 39 -17.55 -23.14 -0.42
CA ASP A 39 -18.32 -22.38 -1.44
C ASP A 39 -19.84 -22.39 -1.20
N GLY A 40 -20.33 -23.03 -0.15
CA GLY A 40 -21.73 -22.90 0.29
C GLY A 40 -22.44 -24.17 0.79
N ASP A 41 -22.00 -25.34 0.39
CA ASP A 41 -22.72 -26.57 0.69
C ASP A 41 -22.57 -26.98 2.17
N GLU A 42 -21.37 -26.90 2.72
CA GLU A 42 -21.05 -27.40 4.06
C GLU A 42 -21.53 -26.47 5.17
N ILE A 43 -21.58 -25.15 4.94
CA ILE A 43 -22.11 -24.18 5.92
C ILE A 43 -23.61 -24.41 6.18
N GLY A 44 -24.37 -24.84 5.18
CA GLY A 44 -25.79 -25.18 5.32
C GLY A 44 -26.02 -26.39 6.23
N GLU A 45 -25.08 -27.33 6.28
CA GLU A 45 -25.13 -28.44 7.22
C GLU A 45 -24.80 -27.99 8.64
N LEU A 46 -23.76 -27.18 8.80
CA LEU A 46 -23.38 -26.58 10.10
C LEU A 46 -24.51 -25.71 10.67
N GLN A 47 -25.26 -25.00 9.81
CA GLN A 47 -26.43 -24.22 10.22
C GLN A 47 -27.47 -25.11 10.90
N ARG A 48 -27.79 -26.25 10.31
CA ARG A 48 -28.79 -27.19 10.86
C ARG A 48 -28.31 -27.85 12.16
N VAL A 49 -27.02 -28.20 12.23
CA VAL A 49 -26.43 -28.87 13.40
C VAL A 49 -26.29 -27.92 14.59
N TYR A 50 -25.86 -26.68 14.35
CA TYR A 50 -25.51 -25.73 15.41
C TYR A 50 -26.54 -24.62 15.60
N GLY A 51 -27.63 -24.59 14.84
CA GLY A 51 -28.70 -23.60 14.97
C GLY A 51 -28.25 -22.17 14.60
N LEU A 52 -27.36 -22.02 13.61
CA LEU A 52 -26.89 -20.71 13.20
C LEU A 52 -28.02 -19.91 12.55
N HIS A 53 -28.08 -18.62 12.83
CA HIS A 53 -29.11 -17.75 12.29
C HIS A 53 -29.00 -17.61 10.77
N GLU A 54 -30.13 -17.70 10.06
CA GLU A 54 -30.18 -17.68 8.59
C GLU A 54 -29.48 -16.45 7.99
N LEU A 55 -29.73 -15.26 8.52
CA LEU A 55 -29.08 -14.02 8.05
C LEU A 55 -27.57 -14.04 8.24
N ALA A 56 -27.07 -14.61 9.34
CA ALA A 56 -25.63 -14.72 9.57
C ALA A 56 -24.95 -15.69 8.60
N VAL A 57 -25.66 -16.77 8.24
CA VAL A 57 -25.19 -17.72 7.22
C VAL A 57 -25.24 -17.08 5.84
N GLU A 58 -26.32 -16.38 5.46
CA GLU A 58 -26.42 -15.61 4.22
C GLU A 58 -25.27 -14.60 4.09
N ASP A 59 -25.00 -13.85 5.16
CA ASP A 59 -23.88 -12.89 5.22
C ASP A 59 -22.53 -13.56 5.04
N SER A 60 -22.32 -14.72 5.65
CA SER A 60 -21.05 -15.47 5.52
C SER A 60 -20.80 -15.97 4.09
N MET A 61 -21.86 -16.13 3.30
CA MET A 61 -21.83 -16.57 1.91
C MET A 61 -21.79 -15.41 0.91
N SER A 62 -22.06 -14.19 1.38
CA SER A 62 -22.04 -12.99 0.55
C SER A 62 -20.61 -12.62 0.14
N THR A 63 -20.42 -12.22 -1.11
CA THR A 63 -19.14 -11.69 -1.58
C THR A 63 -19.00 -10.23 -1.18
N SER A 64 -17.84 -9.87 -0.59
CA SER A 64 -17.51 -8.48 -0.28
C SER A 64 -18.38 -7.85 0.82
N GLN A 65 -18.66 -8.60 1.88
CA GLN A 65 -19.26 -8.05 3.09
C GLN A 65 -18.32 -7.06 3.77
N PRO A 66 -18.83 -5.89 4.22
CA PRO A 66 -18.08 -5.03 5.11
C PRO A 66 -17.92 -5.71 6.48
N ALA A 67 -16.78 -5.47 7.15
CA ALA A 67 -16.60 -5.98 8.50
C ALA A 67 -17.69 -5.42 9.43
N LYS A 68 -18.33 -6.32 10.20
CA LYS A 68 -19.42 -6.01 11.14
C LYS A 68 -19.53 -7.04 12.25
N ILE A 69 -20.26 -6.70 13.30
CA ILE A 69 -20.62 -7.60 14.38
C ILE A 69 -22.12 -7.55 14.59
N ASP A 70 -22.75 -8.72 14.59
CA ASP A 70 -24.18 -8.89 14.84
C ASP A 70 -24.38 -9.84 16.02
N LEU A 71 -25.31 -9.48 16.92
CA LEU A 71 -25.62 -10.23 18.13
C LEU A 71 -26.92 -10.98 17.93
N TYR A 72 -26.86 -12.31 18.03
CA TYR A 72 -28.01 -13.20 18.00
C TYR A 72 -28.25 -13.82 19.39
N PRO A 73 -29.43 -14.36 19.69
CA PRO A 73 -29.71 -14.95 20.99
C PRO A 73 -28.75 -16.06 21.40
N ASP A 74 -28.30 -16.89 20.45
CA ASP A 74 -27.53 -18.10 20.69
C ASP A 74 -26.06 -17.99 20.27
N HIS A 75 -25.70 -16.95 19.51
CA HIS A 75 -24.32 -16.76 19.04
C HIS A 75 -24.04 -15.30 18.64
N VAL A 76 -22.76 -14.98 18.56
CA VAL A 76 -22.25 -13.72 18.02
C VAL A 76 -21.67 -14.01 16.64
N PHE A 77 -22.07 -13.20 15.65
CA PHE A 77 -21.53 -13.24 14.31
C PHE A 77 -20.57 -12.07 14.09
N VAL A 78 -19.38 -12.34 13.59
CA VAL A 78 -18.38 -11.34 13.23
C VAL A 78 -17.96 -11.57 11.80
N ALA A 79 -18.22 -10.60 10.93
CA ALA A 79 -17.61 -10.53 9.62
C ALA A 79 -16.33 -9.67 9.70
N ALA A 80 -15.24 -10.21 9.24
CA ALA A 80 -13.94 -9.57 9.22
C ALA A 80 -13.32 -9.68 7.83
N LYS A 81 -12.38 -8.80 7.50
CA LYS A 81 -11.71 -8.79 6.21
C LYS A 81 -10.20 -8.84 6.40
N ALA A 82 -9.59 -9.96 6.07
CA ALA A 82 -8.13 -10.08 6.06
C ALA A 82 -7.55 -9.40 4.81
N ALA A 83 -6.33 -8.87 4.93
CA ALA A 83 -5.54 -8.42 3.80
C ALA A 83 -4.16 -9.06 3.88
N SER A 84 -3.68 -9.57 2.76
CA SER A 84 -2.37 -10.20 2.65
C SER A 84 -1.69 -9.80 1.35
N LEU A 85 -0.35 -9.90 1.31
CA LEU A 85 0.41 -9.70 0.10
C LEU A 85 0.62 -11.04 -0.61
N VAL A 86 0.18 -11.12 -1.85
CA VAL A 86 0.47 -12.25 -2.75
C VAL A 86 1.32 -11.73 -3.91
N GLY A 87 2.62 -11.94 -3.80
CA GLY A 87 3.57 -11.28 -4.70
C GLY A 87 3.55 -9.76 -4.51
N ASP A 88 3.11 -9.04 -5.54
CA ASP A 88 3.01 -7.57 -5.53
C ASP A 88 1.56 -7.05 -5.42
N GLU A 89 0.58 -7.92 -5.24
CA GLU A 89 -0.83 -7.55 -5.15
C GLU A 89 -1.36 -7.71 -3.73
N ILE A 90 -2.30 -6.82 -3.36
CA ILE A 90 -3.02 -6.89 -2.08
C ILE A 90 -4.25 -7.76 -2.30
N GLU A 91 -4.28 -8.92 -1.66
CA GLU A 91 -5.43 -9.82 -1.67
C GLU A 91 -6.27 -9.62 -0.42
N TYR A 92 -7.59 -9.48 -0.61
CA TYR A 92 -8.54 -9.35 0.48
C TYR A 92 -9.35 -10.64 0.61
N THR A 93 -9.40 -11.18 1.84
CA THR A 93 -10.14 -12.40 2.16
C THR A 93 -11.24 -12.09 3.17
N ASP A 94 -12.47 -12.44 2.84
CA ASP A 94 -13.60 -12.33 3.77
C ASP A 94 -13.56 -13.51 4.75
N VAL A 95 -13.61 -13.20 6.05
CA VAL A 95 -13.56 -14.16 7.16
C VAL A 95 -14.79 -13.96 8.02
N SER A 96 -15.65 -14.96 8.09
CA SER A 96 -16.82 -14.96 8.95
C SER A 96 -16.57 -15.84 10.19
N ILE A 97 -16.95 -15.33 11.36
CA ILE A 97 -16.72 -15.99 12.65
C ILE A 97 -18.05 -16.09 13.38
N PHE A 98 -18.45 -17.31 13.75
CA PHE A 98 -19.56 -17.54 14.64
C PHE A 98 -19.00 -17.97 16.00
N LEU A 99 -19.36 -17.23 17.05
CA LEU A 99 -18.92 -17.46 18.41
C LEU A 99 -20.11 -17.87 19.27
N THR A 100 -20.01 -19.00 19.94
CA THR A 100 -20.87 -19.43 21.04
C THR A 100 -20.03 -19.59 22.31
N GLU A 101 -20.65 -19.90 23.44
CA GLU A 101 -19.90 -20.10 24.69
C GLU A 101 -18.76 -21.14 24.59
N ARG A 102 -18.96 -22.18 23.74
CA ARG A 102 -18.03 -23.31 23.66
C ARG A 102 -17.62 -23.70 22.24
N ARG A 103 -17.98 -22.88 21.25
CA ARG A 103 -17.60 -23.15 19.85
C ARG A 103 -17.22 -21.87 19.13
N VAL A 104 -16.25 -22.00 18.25
CA VAL A 104 -15.92 -21.00 17.25
C VAL A 104 -15.99 -21.68 15.90
N ILE A 105 -16.68 -21.07 14.95
CA ILE A 105 -16.72 -21.52 13.55
C ILE A 105 -16.14 -20.39 12.73
N THR A 106 -15.02 -20.62 12.05
CA THR A 106 -14.45 -19.69 11.06
C THR A 106 -14.80 -20.16 9.66
N VAL A 107 -15.28 -19.27 8.84
CA VAL A 107 -15.68 -19.55 7.44
C VAL A 107 -14.90 -18.62 6.51
N CYS A 108 -14.16 -19.20 5.58
CA CYS A 108 -13.49 -18.51 4.49
C CYS A 108 -13.96 -19.13 3.18
N ARG A 109 -14.41 -18.31 2.21
CA ARG A 109 -14.97 -18.82 0.94
C ARG A 109 -13.95 -19.41 0.00
N MET A 110 -12.71 -18.97 0.08
CA MET A 110 -11.63 -19.46 -0.78
C MET A 110 -10.44 -19.90 0.07
N LYS A 111 -9.73 -20.89 -0.44
CA LYS A 111 -8.48 -21.32 0.16
C LYS A 111 -7.39 -20.29 -0.19
N THR A 112 -6.93 -19.57 0.82
CA THR A 112 -5.84 -18.59 0.72
C THR A 112 -4.68 -18.98 1.65
N SER A 113 -3.54 -18.28 1.53
CA SER A 113 -2.44 -18.43 2.48
C SER A 113 -2.87 -18.14 3.91
N PHE A 114 -3.81 -17.23 4.10
CA PHE A 114 -4.39 -16.87 5.39
C PHE A 114 -5.00 -18.07 6.11
N ASN A 115 -5.73 -18.98 5.43
CA ASN A 115 -6.30 -20.17 6.04
C ASN A 115 -5.24 -21.13 6.58
N GLU A 116 -4.15 -21.32 5.83
CA GLU A 116 -3.06 -22.21 6.27
C GLU A 116 -2.33 -21.63 7.49
N GLU A 117 -2.11 -20.33 7.50
CA GLU A 117 -1.56 -19.60 8.64
C GLU A 117 -2.48 -19.67 9.86
N LEU A 118 -3.80 -19.46 9.65
CA LEU A 118 -4.81 -19.54 10.69
C LEU A 118 -4.83 -20.94 11.33
N ARG A 119 -4.84 -22.00 10.52
CA ARG A 119 -4.77 -23.38 11.02
C ARG A 119 -3.49 -23.66 11.78
N SER A 120 -2.38 -23.05 11.41
CA SER A 120 -1.11 -23.20 12.14
C SER A 120 -1.12 -22.53 13.52
N SER A 121 -1.95 -21.49 13.69
CA SER A 121 -2.05 -20.72 14.94
C SER A 121 -2.73 -21.48 16.08
N VAL A 122 -3.44 -22.56 15.79
CA VAL A 122 -4.12 -23.41 16.80
C VAL A 122 -3.19 -23.82 17.96
N HIS A 123 -1.92 -24.04 17.67
CA HIS A 123 -0.92 -24.41 18.68
C HIS A 123 -0.54 -23.24 19.60
N ARG A 124 -0.76 -21.98 19.21
CA ARG A 124 -0.51 -20.80 20.05
C ARG A 124 -1.54 -20.69 21.16
N ILE A 125 -2.81 -20.90 20.81
CA ILE A 125 -3.92 -20.93 21.78
C ILE A 125 -3.66 -22.00 22.84
N ALA A 126 -3.28 -23.20 22.42
CA ALA A 126 -3.00 -24.30 23.33
C ALA A 126 -1.87 -24.00 24.32
N ARG A 127 -0.83 -23.25 23.92
CA ARG A 127 0.26 -22.85 24.82
C ARG A 127 -0.19 -21.89 25.92
N ARG A 128 -1.21 -21.08 25.67
CA ARG A 128 -1.76 -20.13 26.64
C ARG A 128 -2.65 -20.79 27.70
N LYS A 129 -2.92 -22.12 27.61
CA LYS A 129 -3.82 -22.88 28.52
C LYS A 129 -5.18 -22.21 28.67
N VAL A 130 -5.74 -21.74 27.56
CA VAL A 130 -6.99 -20.99 27.58
C VAL A 130 -8.09 -21.90 27.08
N ASP A 131 -9.11 -22.10 27.92
CA ASP A 131 -10.17 -23.08 27.71
C ASP A 131 -11.50 -22.43 27.26
N ARG A 132 -11.45 -21.19 26.73
CA ARG A 132 -12.63 -20.41 26.34
C ARG A 132 -12.58 -20.01 24.86
N ALA A 133 -13.71 -20.11 24.20
CA ALA A 133 -13.87 -19.90 22.75
C ALA A 133 -13.52 -18.46 22.31
N GLU A 134 -13.75 -17.47 23.16
CA GLU A 134 -13.47 -16.04 22.86
C GLU A 134 -11.99 -15.76 22.52
N TYR A 135 -11.07 -16.55 23.08
CA TYR A 135 -9.64 -16.39 22.75
C TYR A 135 -9.26 -16.90 21.36
N ALA A 136 -10.06 -17.84 20.82
CA ALA A 136 -9.88 -18.22 19.43
C ALA A 136 -10.33 -17.07 18.50
N VAL A 137 -11.40 -16.35 18.84
CA VAL A 137 -11.82 -15.16 18.09
C VAL A 137 -10.73 -14.09 18.13
N HIS A 138 -10.15 -13.84 19.33
CA HIS A 138 -9.01 -12.94 19.45
C HIS A 138 -7.86 -13.35 18.52
N GLU A 139 -7.44 -14.62 18.55
CA GLU A 139 -6.33 -15.12 17.71
C GLU A 139 -6.60 -14.93 16.21
N VAL A 140 -7.88 -15.13 15.78
CA VAL A 140 -8.27 -14.87 14.39
C VAL A 140 -8.14 -13.40 14.04
N LEU A 141 -8.66 -12.48 14.89
CA LEU A 141 -8.62 -11.05 14.65
C LEU A 141 -7.19 -10.50 14.73
N ASP A 142 -6.40 -10.95 15.70
CA ASP A 142 -4.99 -10.60 15.84
C ASP A 142 -4.21 -10.98 14.57
N ARG A 143 -4.45 -12.18 14.04
CA ARG A 143 -3.84 -12.65 12.79
C ARG A 143 -4.26 -11.82 11.58
N ILE A 144 -5.54 -11.41 11.51
CA ILE A 144 -6.03 -10.53 10.46
C ILE A 144 -5.30 -9.19 10.50
N VAL A 145 -5.17 -8.61 11.68
CA VAL A 145 -4.54 -7.29 11.88
C VAL A 145 -3.03 -7.35 11.67
N ASP A 146 -2.37 -8.42 12.10
CA ASP A 146 -0.96 -8.68 11.79
C ASP A 146 -0.69 -8.68 10.29
N GLY A 147 -1.62 -9.22 9.48
CA GLY A 147 -1.55 -9.21 8.03
C GLY A 147 -1.61 -7.82 7.38
N TYR A 148 -2.10 -6.81 8.09
CA TYR A 148 -2.17 -5.44 7.58
C TYR A 148 -0.82 -4.72 7.59
N PHE A 149 0.09 -5.10 8.48
CA PHE A 149 1.42 -4.48 8.57
C PHE A 149 2.24 -4.59 7.29
N PRO A 150 2.41 -5.78 6.70
CA PRO A 150 3.12 -5.91 5.42
C PRO A 150 2.47 -5.10 4.30
N VAL A 151 1.12 -5.01 4.29
CA VAL A 151 0.37 -4.24 3.30
C VAL A 151 0.69 -2.75 3.39
N ILE A 152 0.59 -2.17 4.60
CA ILE A 152 0.86 -0.74 4.78
C ILE A 152 2.34 -0.41 4.54
N GLN A 153 3.27 -1.31 4.90
CA GLN A 153 4.69 -1.14 4.61
C GLN A 153 4.97 -1.12 3.11
N LYS A 154 4.39 -2.03 2.35
CA LYS A 154 4.52 -2.04 0.89
C LYS A 154 4.03 -0.73 0.27
N ILE A 155 2.85 -0.25 0.67
CA ILE A 155 2.30 1.03 0.20
C ILE A 155 3.27 2.18 0.55
N ALA A 156 3.83 2.18 1.76
CA ALA A 156 4.79 3.18 2.21
C ALA A 156 6.07 3.17 1.36
N ASP A 157 6.63 2.00 1.11
CA ASP A 157 7.85 1.84 0.31
C ASP A 157 7.64 2.33 -1.13
N GLU A 158 6.49 2.05 -1.73
CA GLU A 158 6.16 2.53 -3.06
C GLU A 158 6.01 4.05 -3.12
N ILE A 159 5.39 4.65 -2.11
CA ILE A 159 5.25 6.11 -1.99
C ILE A 159 6.62 6.77 -1.82
N LEU A 160 7.49 6.24 -0.95
CA LEU A 160 8.84 6.75 -0.74
C LEU A 160 9.71 6.68 -1.99
N MET A 161 9.61 5.59 -2.76
CA MET A 161 10.30 5.48 -4.05
C MET A 161 9.84 6.56 -5.04
N MET A 162 8.55 6.86 -5.07
CA MET A 162 8.00 7.92 -5.93
C MET A 162 8.40 9.32 -5.48
N GLU A 163 8.43 9.58 -4.18
CA GLU A 163 8.89 10.85 -3.62
C GLU A 163 10.35 11.13 -4.01
N GLY A 164 11.22 10.10 -3.96
CA GLY A 164 12.59 10.21 -4.45
C GLY A 164 12.67 10.58 -5.94
N GLN A 165 11.81 10.05 -6.78
CA GLN A 165 11.75 10.37 -8.22
C GLN A 165 11.26 11.81 -8.48
N LEU A 166 10.35 12.33 -7.64
CA LEU A 166 9.89 13.71 -7.70
C LEU A 166 10.99 14.75 -7.53
N LEU A 167 11.98 14.44 -6.68
CA LEU A 167 13.09 15.35 -6.40
C LEU A 167 14.13 15.39 -7.53
N ASP A 168 14.27 14.28 -8.26
CA ASP A 168 15.30 14.13 -9.31
C ASP A 168 14.80 14.55 -10.70
N ASP A 169 13.53 14.31 -11.02
CA ASP A 169 12.95 14.62 -12.34
C ASP A 169 11.45 14.98 -12.21
N SER A 170 10.89 15.54 -13.26
CA SER A 170 9.44 15.77 -13.33
C SER A 170 8.69 14.46 -13.51
N LEU A 171 7.60 14.30 -12.79
CA LEU A 171 6.67 13.20 -13.00
C LEU A 171 6.16 13.20 -14.45
N ASP A 172 6.23 12.05 -15.08
CA ASP A 172 5.56 11.81 -16.34
C ASP A 172 4.09 11.39 -16.12
N ARG A 173 3.35 11.14 -17.19
CA ARG A 173 1.95 10.71 -17.10
C ARG A 173 1.79 9.34 -16.43
N GLU A 174 2.78 8.48 -16.56
CA GLU A 174 2.75 7.14 -16.00
C GLU A 174 2.98 7.19 -14.49
N ASP A 175 3.91 8.03 -14.05
CA ASP A 175 4.16 8.29 -12.62
C ASP A 175 2.93 8.88 -11.93
N ILE A 176 2.28 9.86 -12.56
CA ILE A 176 1.03 10.44 -12.04
C ILE A 176 -0.08 9.37 -11.95
N ALA A 177 -0.25 8.54 -12.98
CA ALA A 177 -1.23 7.46 -12.95
C ALA A 177 -0.93 6.43 -11.86
N ARG A 178 0.35 6.16 -11.57
CA ARG A 178 0.79 5.29 -10.48
C ARG A 178 0.45 5.87 -9.12
N ILE A 179 0.68 7.18 -8.90
CA ILE A 179 0.30 7.88 -7.66
C ILE A 179 -1.21 7.78 -7.43
N PHE A 180 -2.04 7.97 -8.47
CA PHE A 180 -3.48 7.83 -8.34
C PHE A 180 -3.92 6.39 -8.01
N ARG A 181 -3.25 5.37 -8.55
CA ARG A 181 -3.50 3.96 -8.18
C ARG A 181 -3.19 3.74 -6.71
N LEU A 182 -2.00 4.12 -6.24
CA LEU A 182 -1.60 3.99 -4.84
C LEU A 182 -2.54 4.73 -3.89
N ARG A 183 -2.95 5.94 -4.25
CA ARG A 183 -3.95 6.67 -3.47
C ARG A 183 -5.27 5.89 -3.37
N ARG A 184 -5.72 5.31 -4.46
CA ARG A 184 -6.96 4.52 -4.47
C ARG A 184 -6.83 3.26 -3.62
N GLU A 185 -5.71 2.56 -3.70
CA GLU A 185 -5.41 1.38 -2.88
C GLU A 185 -5.35 1.74 -1.40
N THR A 186 -4.66 2.83 -1.05
CA THR A 186 -4.57 3.31 0.34
C THR A 186 -5.95 3.68 0.91
N ILE A 187 -6.79 4.37 0.14
CA ILE A 187 -8.15 4.71 0.55
C ILE A 187 -9.01 3.44 0.73
N HIS A 188 -8.90 2.48 -0.19
CA HIS A 188 -9.62 1.21 -0.05
C HIS A 188 -9.19 0.46 1.21
N PHE A 189 -7.89 0.38 1.47
CA PHE A 189 -7.34 -0.22 2.68
C PHE A 189 -7.83 0.50 3.95
N GLN A 190 -7.87 1.83 3.95
CA GLN A 190 -8.39 2.63 5.06
C GLN A 190 -9.88 2.35 5.34
N HIS A 191 -10.69 2.13 4.32
CA HIS A 191 -12.09 1.71 4.53
C HIS A 191 -12.19 0.36 5.22
N VAL A 192 -11.32 -0.59 4.89
CA VAL A 192 -11.25 -1.89 5.58
C VAL A 192 -10.85 -1.68 7.04
N LEU A 193 -9.80 -0.88 7.31
CA LEU A 193 -9.36 -0.56 8.68
C LEU A 193 -10.48 0.06 9.53
N THR A 194 -11.20 1.05 8.98
CA THR A 194 -12.28 1.74 9.70
C THR A 194 -13.38 0.76 10.13
N ARG A 195 -13.76 -0.17 9.27
CA ARG A 195 -14.77 -1.18 9.60
C ARG A 195 -14.25 -2.19 10.63
N MET A 196 -13.01 -2.64 10.49
CA MET A 196 -12.38 -3.53 11.47
C MET A 196 -12.23 -2.86 12.84
N PHE A 197 -11.91 -1.56 12.85
CA PHE A 197 -11.89 -0.77 14.09
C PHE A 197 -13.25 -0.78 14.79
N GLU A 198 -14.36 -0.59 14.07
CA GLU A 198 -15.71 -0.65 14.65
C GLU A 198 -16.00 -2.00 15.30
N VAL A 199 -15.58 -3.11 14.65
CA VAL A 199 -15.73 -4.47 15.16
C VAL A 199 -14.91 -4.67 16.44
N CYS A 200 -13.61 -4.40 16.40
CA CYS A 200 -12.72 -4.59 17.54
C CYS A 200 -13.08 -3.66 18.72
N ASN A 201 -13.52 -2.44 18.44
CA ASN A 201 -13.98 -1.50 19.46
C ASN A 201 -15.23 -2.00 20.20
N LYS A 202 -16.19 -2.60 19.47
CA LYS A 202 -17.36 -3.22 20.10
C LYS A 202 -16.96 -4.40 20.98
N LEU A 203 -16.08 -5.26 20.51
CA LEU A 203 -15.59 -6.42 21.26
C LEU A 203 -14.80 -6.03 22.52
N ALA A 204 -14.01 -4.97 22.44
CA ALA A 204 -13.19 -4.49 23.56
C ALA A 204 -13.98 -3.73 24.64
N ASN A 205 -15.03 -2.97 24.25
CA ASN A 205 -15.64 -1.97 25.13
C ASN A 205 -17.10 -2.25 25.47
N LEU A 206 -17.83 -3.02 24.67
CA LEU A 206 -19.24 -3.35 24.94
C LEU A 206 -19.38 -4.70 25.67
N ASP A 207 -20.55 -4.90 26.26
CA ASP A 207 -20.91 -6.21 26.80
C ASP A 207 -21.49 -7.06 25.67
N VAL A 208 -20.64 -7.91 25.12
CA VAL A 208 -20.97 -8.84 24.02
C VAL A 208 -21.21 -10.22 24.62
N PRO A 209 -22.31 -10.91 24.26
CA PRO A 209 -22.51 -12.29 24.68
C PRO A 209 -21.30 -13.17 24.33
N CYS A 210 -21.04 -14.17 25.16
CA CYS A 210 -19.91 -15.10 25.01
C CYS A 210 -18.50 -14.48 25.15
N ILE A 211 -18.39 -13.18 25.51
CA ILE A 211 -17.09 -12.52 25.76
C ILE A 211 -17.01 -12.06 27.20
N SER A 212 -16.04 -12.57 27.93
CA SER A 212 -15.80 -12.21 29.32
C SER A 212 -15.04 -10.91 29.47
N ASN A 213 -15.12 -10.30 30.65
CA ASN A 213 -14.31 -9.13 30.98
C ASN A 213 -12.82 -9.42 30.96
N ASP A 214 -12.41 -10.66 31.22
CA ASP A 214 -11.00 -11.10 31.20
C ASP A 214 -10.44 -11.14 29.76
N ALA A 215 -11.29 -11.30 28.74
CA ALA A 215 -10.91 -11.31 27.34
C ALA A 215 -10.82 -9.88 26.75
N LYS A 216 -11.53 -8.91 27.30
CA LYS A 216 -11.56 -7.52 26.78
C LYS A 216 -10.17 -6.87 26.63
N PRO A 217 -9.18 -7.06 27.52
CA PRO A 217 -7.83 -6.54 27.34
C PRO A 217 -7.15 -7.04 26.08
N TYR A 218 -7.41 -8.27 25.68
CA TYR A 218 -6.82 -8.85 24.46
C TYR A 218 -7.42 -8.21 23.20
N PHE A 219 -8.74 -7.99 23.17
CA PHE A 219 -9.37 -7.25 22.06
C PHE A 219 -8.93 -5.78 22.02
N ARG A 220 -8.57 -5.19 23.17
CA ARG A 220 -8.01 -3.84 23.21
C ARG A 220 -6.61 -3.78 22.61
N ASP A 221 -5.79 -4.80 22.80
CA ASP A 221 -4.48 -4.91 22.15
C ASP A 221 -4.59 -4.93 20.60
N VAL A 222 -5.53 -5.73 20.07
CA VAL A 222 -5.85 -5.72 18.63
C VAL A 222 -6.32 -4.34 18.16
N LEU A 223 -7.14 -3.67 18.96
CA LEU A 223 -7.63 -2.32 18.66
C LEU A 223 -6.48 -1.31 18.61
N ASP A 224 -5.53 -1.39 19.53
CA ASP A 224 -4.35 -0.50 19.57
C ASP A 224 -3.47 -0.69 18.32
N HIS A 225 -3.30 -1.93 17.83
CA HIS A 225 -2.64 -2.20 16.56
C HIS A 225 -3.37 -1.56 15.39
N LEU A 226 -4.71 -1.67 15.33
CA LEU A 226 -5.52 -1.03 14.29
C LEU A 226 -5.38 0.49 14.29
N VAL A 227 -5.40 1.14 15.48
CA VAL A 227 -5.19 2.58 15.62
C VAL A 227 -3.84 3.00 15.07
N HIS A 228 -2.80 2.20 15.33
CA HIS A 228 -1.46 2.48 14.83
C HIS A 228 -1.38 2.39 13.30
N ILE A 229 -1.97 1.34 12.71
CA ILE A 229 -2.00 1.14 11.26
C ILE A 229 -2.84 2.24 10.58
N ASP A 230 -3.98 2.63 11.16
CA ASP A 230 -4.82 3.72 10.65
C ASP A 230 -4.07 5.06 10.65
N ALA A 231 -3.32 5.37 11.72
CA ALA A 231 -2.48 6.56 11.78
C ALA A 231 -1.39 6.56 10.70
N MET A 232 -0.75 5.41 10.43
CA MET A 232 0.20 5.25 9.33
C MET A 232 -0.49 5.48 7.97
N SER A 233 -1.66 4.89 7.74
CA SER A 233 -2.43 5.04 6.49
C SER A 233 -2.80 6.50 6.23
N ASN A 234 -3.27 7.22 7.24
CA ASN A 234 -3.57 8.65 7.15
C ASN A 234 -2.32 9.47 6.78
N GLY A 235 -1.18 9.18 7.42
CA GLY A 235 0.10 9.82 7.09
C GLY A 235 0.51 9.60 5.64
N LEU A 236 0.33 8.41 5.09
CA LEU A 236 0.64 8.11 3.69
C LEU A 236 -0.28 8.86 2.71
N ILE A 237 -1.56 9.00 3.02
CA ILE A 237 -2.50 9.79 2.22
C ILE A 237 -2.05 11.26 2.16
N ASP A 238 -1.59 11.82 3.28
CA ASP A 238 -1.09 13.20 3.33
C ASP A 238 0.22 13.36 2.52
N VAL A 239 1.12 12.38 2.56
CA VAL A 239 2.34 12.37 1.71
C VAL A 239 1.95 12.35 0.23
N ILE A 240 1.04 11.47 -0.18
CA ILE A 240 0.55 11.42 -1.58
C ILE A 240 -0.04 12.77 -2.01
N LYS A 241 -0.84 13.38 -1.15
CA LYS A 241 -1.46 14.69 -1.41
C LYS A 241 -0.40 15.78 -1.60
N THR A 242 0.57 15.85 -0.69
CA THR A 242 1.67 16.81 -0.77
C THR A 242 2.52 16.60 -2.02
N ALA A 243 2.78 15.35 -2.40
CA ALA A 243 3.51 14.99 -3.61
C ALA A 243 2.78 15.50 -4.89
N LEU A 244 1.46 15.33 -4.96
CA LEU A 244 0.65 15.83 -6.07
C LEU A 244 0.64 17.37 -6.12
N GLU A 245 0.55 18.05 -4.98
CA GLU A 245 0.63 19.50 -4.88
C GLU A 245 1.99 20.03 -5.35
N ALA A 246 3.08 19.39 -4.91
CA ALA A 246 4.44 19.71 -5.34
C ALA A 246 4.61 19.53 -6.86
N SER A 247 4.10 18.43 -7.43
CA SER A 247 4.11 18.20 -8.88
C SER A 247 3.41 19.31 -9.66
N ASN A 248 2.23 19.75 -9.19
CA ASN A 248 1.49 20.86 -9.82
C ASN A 248 2.28 22.18 -9.75
N LEU A 249 2.93 22.47 -8.63
CA LEU A 249 3.77 23.66 -8.49
C LEU A 249 4.97 23.64 -9.43
N LEU A 250 5.63 22.52 -9.58
CA LEU A 250 6.75 22.35 -10.52
C LEU A 250 6.31 22.56 -11.97
N GLU A 251 5.14 22.03 -12.35
CA GLU A 251 4.59 22.24 -13.70
C GLU A 251 4.22 23.69 -13.95
N GLN A 252 3.62 24.40 -12.98
CA GLN A 252 3.36 25.84 -13.07
C GLN A 252 4.65 26.67 -13.23
N GLN A 253 5.71 26.31 -12.49
CA GLN A 253 7.01 26.96 -12.66
C GLN A 253 7.56 26.77 -14.07
N ARG A 254 7.47 25.56 -14.64
CA ARG A 254 7.87 25.27 -16.02
C ARG A 254 7.11 26.09 -17.04
N GLN A 255 5.78 26.15 -16.90
CA GLN A 255 4.94 26.97 -17.79
C GLN A 255 5.33 28.45 -17.71
N SER A 256 5.63 28.95 -16.50
CA SER A 256 6.13 30.31 -16.30
C SER A 256 7.49 30.53 -17.00
N ASP A 257 8.41 29.57 -16.90
CA ASP A 257 9.72 29.66 -17.54
C ASP A 257 9.62 29.61 -19.07
N ILE A 258 8.75 28.75 -19.63
CA ILE A 258 8.47 28.73 -21.07
C ILE A 258 7.88 30.04 -21.52
N THR A 259 6.91 30.60 -20.78
CA THR A 259 6.29 31.89 -21.10
C THR A 259 7.32 33.01 -21.07
N ARG A 260 8.21 33.07 -20.07
CA ARG A 260 9.30 34.06 -20.00
C ARG A 260 10.27 33.91 -21.17
N GLN A 261 10.60 32.68 -21.56
CA GLN A 261 11.46 32.41 -22.70
C GLN A 261 10.83 32.86 -24.00
N LEU A 262 9.54 32.59 -24.24
CA LEU A 262 8.80 33.04 -25.40
C LEU A 262 8.71 34.60 -25.45
N ALA A 263 8.43 35.23 -24.31
CA ALA A 263 8.39 36.69 -24.21
C ALA A 263 9.79 37.30 -24.50
N ALA A 264 10.88 36.70 -24.04
CA ALA A 264 12.22 37.17 -24.32
C ALA A 264 12.56 37.09 -25.81
N TRP A 265 12.27 35.96 -26.47
CA TRP A 265 12.45 35.82 -27.93
C TRP A 265 11.55 36.75 -28.71
N GLY A 266 10.27 36.89 -28.32
CA GLY A 266 9.33 37.82 -28.91
C GLY A 266 9.83 39.28 -28.83
N GLY A 267 10.35 39.67 -27.66
CA GLY A 267 10.94 41.03 -27.46
C GLY A 267 12.17 41.28 -28.31
N ILE A 268 13.08 40.26 -28.47
CA ILE A 268 14.28 40.39 -29.31
C ILE A 268 13.89 40.55 -30.80
N ILE A 269 12.87 39.81 -31.27
CA ILE A 269 12.41 39.88 -32.68
C ILE A 269 11.56 41.15 -32.95
N ALA A 270 10.79 41.61 -31.98
CA ALA A 270 9.90 42.80 -32.15
C ALA A 270 10.67 44.07 -32.45
N VAL A 271 11.88 44.27 -31.85
CA VAL A 271 12.69 45.47 -32.04
C VAL A 271 13.13 45.64 -33.49
N PRO A 272 13.81 44.68 -34.13
CA PRO A 272 14.15 44.83 -35.57
C PRO A 272 12.92 44.96 -36.45
N SER A 273 11.82 44.23 -36.15
CA SER A 273 10.57 44.33 -36.91
C SER A 273 9.95 45.72 -36.84
N ALA A 274 9.94 46.36 -35.66
CA ALA A 274 9.44 47.72 -35.47
C ALA A 274 10.29 48.75 -36.22
N ILE A 275 11.64 48.64 -36.12
CA ILE A 275 12.56 49.53 -36.82
C ILE A 275 12.41 49.34 -38.33
N ALA A 276 12.39 48.11 -38.85
CA ALA A 276 12.18 47.85 -40.27
C ALA A 276 10.80 48.36 -40.76
N GLY A 277 9.75 48.24 -39.94
CA GLY A 277 8.43 48.79 -40.24
C GLY A 277 8.43 50.33 -40.38
N ILE A 278 9.13 51.03 -39.48
CA ILE A 278 9.27 52.49 -39.55
C ILE A 278 10.03 52.91 -40.80
N TYR A 279 11.13 52.25 -41.12
CA TYR A 279 11.92 52.56 -42.32
C TYR A 279 11.30 52.05 -43.63
N GLY A 280 10.34 51.12 -43.53
CA GLY A 280 9.52 50.68 -44.66
C GLY A 280 8.34 51.60 -45.01
N MET A 281 8.12 52.64 -44.22
CA MET A 281 7.05 53.63 -44.47
C MET A 281 7.48 54.59 -45.58
N ASN A 282 6.54 54.99 -46.46
CA ASN A 282 6.80 55.88 -47.58
C ASN A 282 6.85 57.38 -47.17
N PHE A 283 7.60 57.71 -46.13
CA PHE A 283 7.85 59.10 -45.73
C PHE A 283 9.11 59.65 -46.37
N THR A 284 9.07 60.93 -46.93
CA THR A 284 10.18 61.56 -47.62
C THR A 284 11.25 62.13 -46.67
N ASN A 285 10.94 62.28 -45.35
CA ASN A 285 11.83 62.89 -44.35
C ASN A 285 12.37 61.93 -43.30
N LEU A 286 12.61 60.65 -43.65
CA LEU A 286 13.26 59.73 -42.73
C LEU A 286 14.76 60.01 -42.66
N PRO A 287 15.36 60.03 -41.44
CA PRO A 287 16.80 60.26 -41.29
C PRO A 287 17.59 59.06 -41.91
N ALA A 288 18.68 59.35 -42.58
CA ALA A 288 19.59 58.43 -43.25
C ALA A 288 19.10 57.71 -44.53
N THR A 289 17.88 58.00 -45.04
CA THR A 289 17.38 57.37 -46.28
C THR A 289 17.98 57.98 -47.57
N HIS A 290 18.46 59.21 -47.51
CA HIS A 290 19.04 59.94 -48.68
C HIS A 290 20.55 59.72 -48.82
N THR A 291 21.21 58.99 -47.94
CA THR A 291 22.65 58.74 -47.94
C THR A 291 22.94 57.29 -48.24
N SER A 292 23.78 56.98 -49.22
CA SER A 292 24.21 55.58 -49.55
C SER A 292 24.84 54.83 -48.39
N TRP A 293 25.25 55.48 -47.36
CA TRP A 293 25.84 54.96 -46.13
C TRP A 293 24.85 54.74 -45.01
N GLY A 294 23.63 55.24 -45.10
CA GLY A 294 22.60 55.23 -44.04
C GLY A 294 22.12 53.86 -43.62
N TYR A 295 22.21 52.89 -44.49
CA TYR A 295 21.80 51.49 -44.23
C TYR A 295 22.62 50.85 -43.13
N TRP A 296 23.94 50.99 -43.15
CA TRP A 296 24.85 50.31 -42.24
C TRP A 296 24.73 50.75 -40.77
N PRO A 297 24.58 52.03 -40.43
CA PRO A 297 24.33 52.50 -39.06
C PRO A 297 23.03 51.95 -38.47
N ILE A 298 21.97 51.86 -39.27
CA ILE A 298 20.69 51.35 -38.80
C ILE A 298 20.77 49.87 -38.49
N LEU A 299 21.43 49.12 -39.37
CA LEU A 299 21.65 47.69 -39.17
C LEU A 299 22.57 47.41 -37.95
N GLY A 300 23.60 48.26 -37.76
CA GLY A 300 24.47 48.25 -36.57
C GLY A 300 23.70 48.54 -35.27
N LEU A 301 22.80 49.55 -35.30
CA LEU A 301 21.95 49.91 -34.17
C LEU A 301 21.02 48.74 -33.77
N MET A 302 20.37 48.12 -34.76
CA MET A 302 19.54 46.92 -34.56
C MET A 302 20.33 45.81 -33.90
N ALA A 303 21.53 45.50 -34.42
CA ALA A 303 22.39 44.43 -33.86
C ALA A 303 22.79 44.75 -32.41
N VAL A 304 23.13 46.00 -32.09
CA VAL A 304 23.50 46.41 -30.72
C VAL A 304 22.30 46.26 -29.77
N ILE A 305 21.10 46.74 -30.17
CA ILE A 305 19.90 46.64 -29.32
C ILE A 305 19.56 45.16 -29.10
N CYS A 306 19.53 44.34 -30.15
CA CYS A 306 19.28 42.89 -30.02
C CYS A 306 20.32 42.19 -29.16
N GLY A 307 21.60 42.54 -29.31
CA GLY A 307 22.69 42.00 -28.51
C GLY A 307 22.57 42.36 -27.02
N LEU A 308 22.21 43.62 -26.74
CA LEU A 308 21.95 44.11 -25.37
C LEU A 308 20.74 43.36 -24.73
N LEU A 309 19.64 43.24 -25.47
CA LEU A 309 18.46 42.49 -25.00
C LEU A 309 18.79 41.03 -24.76
N TYR A 310 19.47 40.37 -25.70
CA TYR A 310 19.91 38.97 -25.53
C TYR A 310 20.81 38.82 -24.31
N TRP A 311 21.81 39.67 -24.12
CA TRP A 311 22.69 39.66 -22.95
C TRP A 311 21.90 39.87 -21.65
N ARG A 312 20.98 40.85 -21.65
CA ARG A 312 20.11 41.18 -20.51
C ARG A 312 19.22 39.99 -20.12
N PHE A 313 18.51 39.39 -21.09
CA PHE A 313 17.65 38.24 -20.84
C PHE A 313 18.42 36.98 -20.43
N ARG A 314 19.62 36.80 -21.00
CA ARG A 314 20.52 35.71 -20.56
C ARG A 314 21.00 35.91 -19.13
N LYS A 315 21.33 37.12 -18.72
CA LYS A 315 21.75 37.48 -17.36
C LYS A 315 20.61 37.28 -16.35
N LEU A 316 19.37 37.58 -16.75
CA LEU A 316 18.15 37.35 -15.95
C LEU A 316 17.75 35.87 -15.89
N GLY A 317 18.41 34.99 -16.65
CA GLY A 317 18.08 33.56 -16.69
C GLY A 317 16.88 33.17 -17.56
N TRP A 318 16.28 34.12 -18.29
CA TRP A 318 15.09 33.90 -19.13
C TRP A 318 15.36 33.08 -20.39
N LEU A 319 16.59 33.00 -20.84
CA LEU A 319 17.04 32.25 -22.02
C LEU A 319 17.81 30.96 -21.64
N ARG A 320 17.60 30.45 -20.43
CA ARG A 320 18.15 29.13 -20.07
C ARG A 320 17.40 28.04 -20.85
N PRO A 321 18.09 27.05 -21.41
CA PRO A 321 17.41 25.95 -22.07
C PRO A 321 16.53 25.22 -21.04
N VAL A 322 15.23 25.13 -21.33
CA VAL A 322 14.30 24.26 -20.57
C VAL A 322 14.83 22.84 -20.78
N ARG A 323 15.17 22.14 -19.72
CA ARG A 323 15.61 20.74 -19.82
C ARG A 323 14.50 19.93 -20.51
N PRO A 324 14.78 19.20 -21.58
CA PRO A 324 13.76 18.45 -22.29
C PRO A 324 13.20 17.35 -21.39
N LEU A 325 11.87 17.24 -21.38
CA LEU A 325 11.06 16.22 -20.68
C LEU A 325 11.27 14.79 -21.19
N ILE A 326 12.09 14.60 -22.22
CA ILE A 326 12.29 13.27 -22.80
C ILE A 326 13.39 12.57 -22.01
N ARG A 327 12.99 11.83 -21.00
CA ARG A 327 13.78 10.74 -20.46
C ARG A 327 13.98 9.75 -21.63
N GLN A 328 15.16 9.72 -22.20
CA GLN A 328 15.51 8.57 -23.04
C GLN A 328 15.33 7.35 -22.11
N PRO A 329 14.51 6.35 -22.51
CA PRO A 329 14.39 5.14 -21.71
C PRO A 329 15.81 4.65 -21.48
N ALA A 330 16.16 4.47 -20.21
CA ALA A 330 17.43 3.86 -19.82
C ALA A 330 17.40 2.45 -20.38
N PHE A 331 17.72 2.35 -21.66
CA PHE A 331 17.94 1.10 -22.36
C PHE A 331 19.06 0.39 -21.62
N VAL A 332 18.61 -0.63 -20.94
CA VAL A 332 19.34 -1.64 -20.20
C VAL A 332 20.80 -1.75 -20.69
N ARG A 333 21.70 -1.04 -20.00
CA ARG A 333 23.13 -1.34 -20.04
C ARG A 333 23.39 -2.50 -19.06
N ARG A 334 22.67 -3.61 -19.22
CA ARG A 334 23.11 -4.91 -18.72
C ARG A 334 24.25 -5.36 -19.63
N GLY A 335 25.42 -4.85 -19.28
CA GLY A 335 26.66 -5.25 -19.92
C GLY A 335 26.89 -6.72 -19.74
N SER A 336 26.88 -7.37 -20.85
CA SER A 336 27.69 -8.52 -21.18
C SER A 336 29.13 -8.35 -20.62
N ARG A 337 29.41 -8.91 -19.46
CA ARG A 337 30.73 -9.32 -19.02
C ARG A 337 30.61 -10.48 -18.05
N ALA A 338 30.28 -11.65 -18.54
CA ALA A 338 30.65 -12.91 -17.92
C ALA A 338 31.46 -13.68 -18.96
N GLY A 339 32.74 -13.36 -19.02
CA GLY A 339 33.75 -14.16 -19.69
C GLY A 339 33.85 -15.50 -18.97
N PHE A 340 33.32 -16.50 -19.64
CA PHE A 340 33.50 -17.90 -19.35
C PHE A 340 35.01 -18.23 -19.42
N ARG A 341 35.64 -18.50 -18.29
CA ARG A 341 36.91 -19.22 -18.21
C ARG A 341 36.70 -20.48 -17.41
N ALA A 342 36.35 -21.54 -18.11
CA ALA A 342 36.54 -22.88 -17.62
C ALA A 342 38.03 -23.15 -17.42
N ARG A 343 38.43 -23.55 -16.23
CA ARG A 343 39.66 -24.32 -16.00
C ARG A 343 39.38 -25.41 -15.00
N SER A 344 39.42 -26.60 -15.50
CA SER A 344 39.48 -27.85 -14.78
C SER A 344 40.73 -27.90 -13.88
N MET A 345 40.59 -28.44 -12.67
CA MET A 345 41.53 -29.40 -12.07
C MET A 345 41.01 -29.84 -10.69
N ARG A 346 40.59 -31.07 -10.66
CA ARG A 346 40.97 -32.23 -9.84
C ARG A 346 41.36 -31.98 -8.37
N SER A 347 40.60 -32.72 -7.55
CA SER A 347 41.02 -33.54 -6.43
C SER A 347 41.76 -32.91 -5.24
N GLY A 348 41.20 -33.22 -4.05
CA GLY A 348 41.97 -33.18 -2.81
C GLY A 348 41.10 -33.11 -1.55
N SER A 349 41.00 -34.21 -0.91
CA SER A 349 40.39 -34.55 0.39
C SER A 349 40.83 -33.65 1.54
N SER A 350 39.98 -33.64 2.57
CA SER A 350 40.33 -33.74 4.01
C SER A 350 39.78 -32.65 4.92
N SER A 351 38.87 -33.11 5.76
CA SER A 351 38.68 -32.78 7.19
C SER A 351 39.20 -31.47 7.73
N ALA A 352 38.30 -30.66 8.28
CA ALA A 352 38.45 -30.15 9.67
C ALA A 352 37.18 -29.45 10.15
N GLU A 353 36.51 -30.07 11.12
CA GLU A 353 35.67 -29.41 12.12
C GLU A 353 36.40 -28.23 12.75
N LYS A 354 35.72 -27.10 12.91
CA LYS A 354 35.91 -26.21 14.08
C LYS A 354 34.75 -25.22 14.22
N THR A 355 33.93 -25.53 15.20
CA THR A 355 33.21 -24.64 16.12
C THR A 355 33.55 -23.15 16.03
N TRP A 356 32.50 -22.32 15.82
CA TRP A 356 32.47 -20.95 16.35
C TRP A 356 31.16 -20.70 17.11
N ARG A 357 31.33 -20.37 18.37
CA ARG A 357 30.31 -20.00 19.36
C ARG A 357 29.73 -18.62 19.01
N ALA A 358 28.46 -18.47 19.39
CA ALA A 358 27.72 -17.25 19.51
C ALA A 358 28.45 -16.12 20.22
N HIS A 359 28.33 -14.90 19.71
CA HIS A 359 28.39 -13.69 20.50
C HIS A 359 27.19 -12.83 20.15
N GLU A 360 26.30 -12.75 21.13
CA GLU A 360 25.28 -11.74 21.27
C GLU A 360 25.92 -10.35 21.30
N CYS A 361 25.35 -9.40 20.58
CA CYS A 361 25.39 -7.98 20.89
C CYS A 361 24.05 -7.37 20.59
N ASN A 362 23.35 -7.09 21.65
CA ASN A 362 22.12 -6.26 21.69
C ASN A 362 22.55 -4.82 21.98
N PRO A 363 22.21 -3.82 21.17
CA PRO A 363 22.41 -2.41 21.50
C PRO A 363 21.10 -1.63 21.55
N TRP A 364 20.22 -1.93 22.50
CA TRP A 364 19.21 -0.95 22.92
C TRP A 364 18.83 -1.23 24.37
N ALA A 365 19.57 -0.61 25.29
CA ALA A 365 19.16 -0.39 26.66
C ALA A 365 19.76 0.95 27.12
N THR A 366 19.00 2.03 26.98
CA THR A 366 18.83 3.16 27.93
C THR A 366 17.57 3.91 27.51
#